data_9836682893b19ece3f23e2d425896f1f
#
_entry.id   9836682893b19ece3f23e2d425896f1f
#
_cell.length_a   1.000
_cell.length_b   1.000
_cell.length_c   1.000
_cell.angle_alpha   90.00
_cell.angle_beta   90.00
_cell.angle_gamma   90.00
#
_symmetry.space_group_name_H-M   'P 1'
#
loop_
_entity.id
_entity.type
_entity.pdbx_description
1 polymer ?
#
loop_
_entity_poly.entity_id
_entity_poly.type
_entity_poly.pdbx_seq_one_letter_code
_entity_poly.pdbx_strand_id
1 'polypeptide(L)'
;MRGEPAVQVRGLTKNFGDIQAVRGIDLDVAEREMFGFLGPNGAGKTTTINILCTLADATAGSAWVAGHDVATDRAAVRSRIGLVFQEPTLDSYLTAEQNLRFHGELYGVPRGLLRRRMDEVLDLVGLADRRKGLVRTFSGGMRRRLEIARGLLHAPAVLFLDEPTIGLDPQTRAAIWEHIAALRRTEDITVFVTTHYMEEAEHCDRIAIIDNGRIVVTDTPEALKARIGADRIQIRTDDDPAAIVQLRERLGVEAAMHEGMVTFAVPGGAEFVPRLFAELQVGIGTVTVTRPSLDDVFMAYTGRTIRDAEQGPGGAAMHPFRLMAGRR
;
A
#
# COMPACT_ATOMS: atom_id res chain seq x y z
N MET A 1 -24.66 -9.19 8.25
CA MET A 1 -24.13 -10.22 7.31
C MET A 1 -22.89 -9.59 6.69
N ARG A 2 -21.71 -10.20 6.81
CA ARG A 2 -20.52 -9.73 6.06
C ARG A 2 -20.80 -10.09 4.59
N GLY A 3 -20.79 -9.10 3.69
CA GLY A 3 -20.88 -9.33 2.25
C GLY A 3 -19.76 -10.25 1.76
N GLU A 4 -19.88 -10.81 0.58
CA GLU A 4 -18.77 -11.55 -0.05
C GLU A 4 -17.57 -10.64 -0.20
N PRO A 5 -16.34 -11.12 0.04
CA PRO A 5 -15.14 -10.29 -0.12
C PRO A 5 -14.93 -9.92 -1.59
N ALA A 6 -14.47 -8.68 -1.84
CA ALA A 6 -14.11 -8.22 -3.18
C ALA A 6 -12.90 -8.97 -3.77
N VAL A 7 -11.97 -9.40 -2.90
CA VAL A 7 -10.87 -10.31 -3.26
C VAL A 7 -10.77 -11.39 -2.21
N GLN A 8 -10.72 -12.64 -2.67
CA GLN A 8 -10.55 -13.81 -1.79
C GLN A 8 -9.43 -14.69 -2.34
N VAL A 9 -8.54 -15.14 -1.47
CA VAL A 9 -7.39 -15.99 -1.81
C VAL A 9 -7.29 -17.12 -0.80
N ARG A 10 -7.10 -18.35 -1.30
CA ARG A 10 -6.98 -19.55 -0.46
C ARG A 10 -5.82 -20.42 -0.90
N GLY A 11 -4.84 -20.57 -0.02
CA GLY A 11 -3.65 -21.41 -0.21
C GLY A 11 -2.88 -21.11 -1.49
N LEU A 12 -2.88 -19.86 -1.96
CA LEU A 12 -2.32 -19.48 -3.28
C LEU A 12 -0.82 -19.69 -3.30
N THR A 13 -0.35 -20.42 -4.32
CA THR A 13 1.08 -20.64 -4.55
C THR A 13 1.47 -20.28 -5.98
N LYS A 14 2.71 -19.82 -6.13
CA LYS A 14 3.32 -19.61 -7.45
C LYS A 14 4.79 -19.98 -7.44
N ASN A 15 5.14 -20.90 -8.33
CA ASN A 15 6.51 -21.32 -8.57
C ASN A 15 6.92 -20.88 -9.97
N PHE A 16 8.17 -20.44 -10.11
CA PHE A 16 8.88 -20.22 -11.37
C PHE A 16 10.13 -21.10 -11.36
N GLY A 17 10.03 -22.30 -11.95
CA GLY A 17 11.03 -23.34 -11.76
C GLY A 17 11.19 -23.67 -10.28
N ASP A 18 12.40 -23.56 -9.76
CA ASP A 18 12.72 -23.86 -8.35
C ASP A 18 12.40 -22.71 -7.39
N ILE A 19 12.04 -21.53 -7.91
CA ILE A 19 11.75 -20.34 -7.09
C ILE A 19 10.28 -20.31 -6.71
N GLN A 20 9.99 -20.43 -5.41
CA GLN A 20 8.64 -20.23 -4.86
C GLN A 20 8.41 -18.74 -4.59
N ALA A 21 7.79 -18.05 -5.54
CA ALA A 21 7.50 -16.62 -5.42
C ALA A 21 6.30 -16.33 -4.47
N VAL A 22 5.32 -17.24 -4.41
CA VAL A 22 4.19 -17.19 -3.47
C VAL A 22 4.03 -18.56 -2.83
N ARG A 23 3.90 -18.60 -1.49
CA ARG A 23 4.05 -19.81 -0.68
C ARG A 23 2.83 -20.13 0.19
N GLY A 24 1.66 -20.25 -0.44
CA GLY A 24 0.42 -20.61 0.26
C GLY A 24 -0.13 -19.45 1.08
N ILE A 25 -0.52 -18.36 0.40
CA ILE A 25 -1.13 -17.22 1.06
C ILE A 25 -2.65 -17.35 1.11
N ASP A 26 -3.22 -16.87 2.22
CA ASP A 26 -4.65 -16.70 2.44
C ASP A 26 -4.94 -15.23 2.69
N LEU A 27 -5.97 -14.69 2.03
CA LEU A 27 -6.29 -13.28 2.10
C LEU A 27 -7.77 -13.03 1.78
N ASP A 28 -8.41 -12.13 2.53
CA ASP A 28 -9.73 -11.59 2.25
C ASP A 28 -9.68 -10.06 2.27
N VAL A 29 -10.17 -9.42 1.21
CA VAL A 29 -10.34 -7.97 1.11
C VAL A 29 -11.82 -7.67 1.01
N ALA A 30 -12.34 -6.83 1.90
CA ALA A 30 -13.75 -6.47 1.91
C ALA A 30 -14.10 -5.53 0.73
N GLU A 31 -15.38 -5.46 0.37
CA GLU A 31 -15.85 -4.44 -0.58
C GLU A 31 -15.59 -3.04 -0.03
N ARG A 32 -15.20 -2.12 -0.91
CA ARG A 32 -14.89 -0.71 -0.60
C ARG A 32 -13.72 -0.51 0.38
N GLU A 33 -12.95 -1.56 0.65
CA GLU A 33 -11.75 -1.49 1.45
C GLU A 33 -10.57 -0.94 0.63
N MET A 34 -9.75 -0.09 1.24
CA MET A 34 -8.41 0.20 0.75
C MET A 34 -7.43 -0.74 1.44
N PHE A 35 -6.99 -1.74 0.71
CA PHE A 35 -6.13 -2.80 1.22
C PHE A 35 -4.70 -2.63 0.73
N GLY A 36 -3.75 -2.58 1.67
CA GLY A 36 -2.32 -2.49 1.42
C GLY A 36 -1.64 -3.85 1.44
N PHE A 37 -0.86 -4.16 0.42
CA PHE A 37 -0.02 -5.35 0.36
C PHE A 37 1.43 -4.93 0.45
N LEU A 38 1.96 -4.87 1.67
CA LEU A 38 3.24 -4.28 2.05
C LEU A 38 4.34 -5.33 2.09
N GLY A 39 5.48 -5.05 1.49
CA GLY A 39 6.65 -5.93 1.60
C GLY A 39 7.81 -5.48 0.71
N PRO A 40 9.00 -6.02 0.91
CA PRO A 40 10.20 -5.68 0.13
C PRO A 40 10.09 -6.15 -1.32
N ASN A 41 11.03 -5.69 -2.14
CA ASN A 41 11.17 -6.16 -3.51
C ASN A 41 11.46 -7.67 -3.53
N GLY A 42 10.79 -8.39 -4.43
CA GLY A 42 10.89 -9.85 -4.51
C GLY A 42 10.06 -10.63 -3.47
N ALA A 43 9.30 -9.97 -2.58
CA ALA A 43 8.46 -10.65 -1.60
C ALA A 43 7.24 -11.41 -2.19
N GLY A 44 6.91 -11.20 -3.47
CA GLY A 44 5.78 -11.85 -4.15
C GLY A 44 4.60 -10.93 -4.45
N LYS A 45 4.68 -9.61 -4.19
CA LYS A 45 3.60 -8.64 -4.38
C LYS A 45 3.06 -8.61 -5.82
N THR A 46 3.92 -8.24 -6.78
CA THR A 46 3.56 -8.17 -8.22
C THR A 46 3.12 -9.54 -8.76
N THR A 47 3.73 -10.63 -8.29
CA THR A 47 3.31 -11.99 -8.66
C THR A 47 1.88 -12.27 -8.22
N THR A 48 1.53 -11.89 -6.99
CA THR A 48 0.17 -12.05 -6.46
C THR A 48 -0.83 -11.22 -7.26
N ILE A 49 -0.55 -9.93 -7.50
CA ILE A 49 -1.42 -9.08 -8.35
C ILE A 49 -1.59 -9.70 -9.75
N ASN A 50 -0.51 -10.17 -10.37
CA ASN A 50 -0.59 -10.77 -11.71
C ASN A 50 -1.53 -11.97 -11.75
N ILE A 51 -1.57 -12.79 -10.70
CA ILE A 51 -2.52 -13.92 -10.61
C ILE A 51 -3.94 -13.39 -10.43
N LEU A 52 -4.17 -12.45 -9.49
CA LEU A 52 -5.49 -11.88 -9.23
C LEU A 52 -6.06 -11.16 -10.47
N CYS A 53 -5.21 -10.52 -11.27
CA CYS A 53 -5.58 -9.87 -12.52
C CYS A 53 -5.58 -10.81 -13.74
N THR A 54 -5.46 -12.12 -13.55
CA THR A 54 -5.47 -13.15 -14.61
C THR A 54 -4.34 -13.04 -15.64
N LEU A 55 -3.24 -12.38 -15.30
CA LEU A 55 -2.04 -12.23 -16.13
C LEU A 55 -1.06 -13.39 -15.96
N ALA A 56 -1.17 -14.13 -14.86
CA ALA A 56 -0.37 -15.33 -14.59
C ALA A 56 -1.27 -16.39 -13.94
N ASP A 57 -0.94 -17.66 -14.17
CA ASP A 57 -1.62 -18.77 -13.52
C ASP A 57 -1.01 -19.05 -12.14
N ALA A 58 -1.83 -19.42 -11.17
CA ALA A 58 -1.37 -20.00 -9.92
C ALA A 58 -0.76 -21.38 -10.17
N THR A 59 0.19 -21.79 -9.33
CA THR A 59 0.71 -23.17 -9.34
C THR A 59 -0.25 -24.09 -8.56
N ALA A 60 -0.83 -23.59 -7.44
CA ALA A 60 -1.88 -24.25 -6.68
C ALA A 60 -2.64 -23.19 -5.84
N GLY A 61 -3.73 -23.62 -5.21
CA GLY A 61 -4.64 -22.74 -4.48
C GLY A 61 -5.67 -22.13 -5.40
N SER A 62 -6.50 -21.23 -4.86
CA SER A 62 -7.62 -20.60 -5.56
C SER A 62 -7.72 -19.13 -5.20
N ALA A 63 -8.23 -18.32 -6.14
CA ALA A 63 -8.52 -16.91 -5.88
C ALA A 63 -9.76 -16.46 -6.63
N TRP A 64 -10.49 -15.53 -6.04
CA TRP A 64 -11.68 -14.91 -6.60
C TRP A 64 -11.56 -13.40 -6.52
N VAL A 65 -12.00 -12.72 -7.55
CA VAL A 65 -12.06 -11.26 -7.63
C VAL A 65 -13.45 -10.84 -8.10
N ALA A 66 -14.11 -9.97 -7.35
CA ALA A 66 -15.48 -9.53 -7.58
C ALA A 66 -16.45 -10.72 -7.79
N GLY A 67 -16.30 -11.79 -7.00
CA GLY A 67 -17.11 -12.99 -7.05
C GLY A 67 -16.76 -13.98 -8.18
N HIS A 68 -15.75 -13.70 -9.02
CA HIS A 68 -15.35 -14.54 -10.15
C HIS A 68 -14.02 -15.25 -9.90
N ASP A 69 -13.94 -16.54 -10.23
CA ASP A 69 -12.72 -17.34 -10.12
C ASP A 69 -11.68 -16.88 -11.17
N VAL A 70 -10.46 -16.56 -10.70
CA VAL A 70 -9.40 -16.03 -11.57
C VAL A 70 -8.85 -17.04 -12.58
N ALA A 71 -9.05 -18.33 -12.37
CA ALA A 71 -8.57 -19.38 -13.26
C ALA A 71 -9.59 -19.68 -14.37
N THR A 72 -10.89 -19.76 -14.02
CA THR A 72 -11.96 -20.22 -14.92
C THR A 72 -12.74 -19.07 -15.55
N ASP A 73 -12.93 -17.93 -14.83
CA ASP A 73 -13.79 -16.83 -15.26
C ASP A 73 -13.03 -15.56 -15.66
N ARG A 74 -11.86 -15.74 -16.31
CA ARG A 74 -10.90 -14.66 -16.62
C ARG A 74 -11.52 -13.44 -17.31
N ALA A 75 -12.45 -13.65 -18.24
CA ALA A 75 -13.11 -12.55 -18.95
C ALA A 75 -13.98 -11.71 -18.00
N ALA A 76 -14.72 -12.38 -17.10
CA ALA A 76 -15.55 -11.72 -16.10
C ALA A 76 -14.67 -10.96 -15.10
N VAL A 77 -13.59 -11.56 -14.60
CA VAL A 77 -12.60 -10.86 -13.73
C VAL A 77 -12.08 -9.60 -14.43
N ARG A 78 -11.56 -9.71 -15.67
CA ARG A 78 -10.99 -8.58 -16.41
C ARG A 78 -11.98 -7.44 -16.63
N SER A 79 -13.25 -7.73 -16.82
CA SER A 79 -14.29 -6.69 -16.98
C SER A 79 -14.61 -5.96 -15.68
N ARG A 80 -14.25 -6.52 -14.53
CA ARG A 80 -14.54 -5.98 -13.18
C ARG A 80 -13.36 -5.34 -12.49
N ILE A 81 -12.16 -5.43 -13.08
CA ILE A 81 -10.93 -4.88 -12.47
C ILE A 81 -10.38 -3.72 -13.30
N GLY A 82 -9.83 -2.72 -12.59
CA GLY A 82 -8.88 -1.77 -13.14
C GLY A 82 -7.47 -2.17 -12.71
N LEU A 83 -6.48 -2.01 -13.57
CA LEU A 83 -5.10 -2.32 -13.25
C LEU A 83 -4.17 -1.18 -13.67
N VAL A 84 -3.38 -0.71 -12.74
CA VAL A 84 -2.30 0.24 -12.94
C VAL A 84 -1.00 -0.46 -12.64
N PHE A 85 -0.21 -0.70 -13.67
CA PHE A 85 1.08 -1.39 -13.59
C PHE A 85 2.16 -0.52 -12.96
N GLN A 86 3.21 -1.12 -12.47
CA GLN A 86 4.41 -0.41 -12.01
C GLN A 86 5.07 0.39 -13.14
N GLU A 87 5.21 -0.21 -14.33
CA GLU A 87 5.72 0.47 -15.52
C GLU A 87 4.61 1.22 -16.28
N PRO A 88 4.92 2.41 -16.86
CA PRO A 88 3.95 3.13 -17.67
C PRO A 88 3.50 2.34 -18.90
N THR A 89 2.18 2.31 -19.13
CA THR A 89 1.55 1.57 -20.23
C THR A 89 0.71 2.48 -21.15
N LEU A 90 0.84 3.79 -21.01
CA LEU A 90 0.22 4.78 -21.88
C LEU A 90 1.00 4.91 -23.19
N ASP A 91 0.29 5.06 -24.30
CA ASP A 91 0.91 5.45 -25.55
C ASP A 91 1.32 6.92 -25.50
N SER A 92 2.63 7.17 -25.56
CA SER A 92 3.23 8.50 -25.45
C SER A 92 2.96 9.41 -26.68
N TYR A 93 2.62 8.84 -27.83
CA TYR A 93 2.31 9.56 -29.06
C TYR A 93 0.82 9.95 -29.20
N LEU A 94 0.00 9.43 -28.32
CA LEU A 94 -1.42 9.78 -28.23
C LEU A 94 -1.65 10.90 -27.21
N THR A 95 -2.77 11.61 -27.36
CA THR A 95 -3.25 12.54 -26.33
C THR A 95 -3.85 11.76 -25.14
N ALA A 96 -4.08 12.47 -24.01
CA ALA A 96 -4.78 11.88 -22.88
C ALA A 96 -6.16 11.34 -23.29
N GLU A 97 -6.94 12.11 -24.02
CA GLU A 97 -8.25 11.71 -24.53
C GLU A 97 -8.17 10.48 -25.45
N GLN A 98 -7.18 10.42 -26.33
CA GLN A 98 -7.02 9.28 -27.24
C GLN A 98 -6.67 8.00 -26.50
N ASN A 99 -5.79 8.06 -25.49
CA ASN A 99 -5.47 6.93 -24.62
C ASN A 99 -6.74 6.42 -23.90
N LEU A 100 -7.53 7.32 -23.31
CA LEU A 100 -8.76 6.95 -22.61
C LEU A 100 -9.80 6.37 -23.58
N ARG A 101 -9.98 7.00 -24.73
CA ARG A 101 -10.94 6.52 -25.74
C ARG A 101 -10.60 5.12 -26.23
N PHE A 102 -9.34 4.89 -26.59
CA PHE A 102 -8.87 3.57 -27.02
C PHE A 102 -9.15 2.49 -25.95
N HIS A 103 -8.83 2.79 -24.69
CA HIS A 103 -9.09 1.88 -23.60
C HIS A 103 -10.58 1.63 -23.36
N GLY A 104 -11.40 2.67 -23.37
CA GLY A 104 -12.85 2.53 -23.22
C GLY A 104 -13.51 1.72 -24.33
N GLU A 105 -13.05 1.89 -25.58
CA GLU A 105 -13.52 1.08 -26.72
C GLU A 105 -13.08 -0.39 -26.56
N LEU A 106 -11.86 -0.64 -26.08
CA LEU A 106 -11.35 -1.99 -25.82
C LEU A 106 -12.17 -2.72 -24.75
N TYR A 107 -12.62 -2.00 -23.71
CA TYR A 107 -13.48 -2.53 -22.64
C TYR A 107 -14.98 -2.50 -23.00
N GLY A 108 -15.32 -2.12 -24.22
CA GLY A 108 -16.72 -2.13 -24.69
C GLY A 108 -17.60 -1.08 -24.01
N VAL A 109 -17.03 0.00 -23.48
CA VAL A 109 -17.82 1.09 -22.88
C VAL A 109 -18.69 1.73 -23.95
N PRO A 110 -20.03 1.78 -23.76
CA PRO A 110 -20.93 2.33 -24.77
C PRO A 110 -20.56 3.78 -25.15
N ARG A 111 -20.54 4.09 -26.44
CA ARG A 111 -20.09 5.41 -26.95
C ARG A 111 -20.77 6.60 -26.28
N GLY A 112 -22.07 6.48 -25.97
CA GLY A 112 -22.82 7.54 -25.30
C GLY A 112 -22.39 7.78 -23.87
N LEU A 113 -21.91 6.74 -23.20
CA LEU A 113 -21.39 6.79 -21.81
C LEU A 113 -19.91 7.18 -21.78
N LEU A 114 -19.12 6.73 -22.76
CA LEU A 114 -17.67 6.87 -22.79
C LEU A 114 -17.21 8.34 -22.66
N ARG A 115 -17.87 9.26 -23.39
CA ARG A 115 -17.52 10.67 -23.33
C ARG A 115 -17.69 11.23 -21.92
N ARG A 116 -18.83 10.94 -21.29
CA ARG A 116 -19.12 11.35 -19.90
C ARG A 116 -18.13 10.77 -18.92
N ARG A 117 -17.84 9.45 -19.03
CA ARG A 117 -16.83 8.80 -18.15
C ARG A 117 -15.43 9.37 -18.34
N MET A 118 -15.02 9.72 -19.57
CA MET A 118 -13.75 10.39 -19.80
C MET A 118 -13.70 11.77 -19.13
N ASP A 119 -14.78 12.53 -19.17
CA ASP A 119 -14.87 13.83 -18.48
C ASP A 119 -14.74 13.63 -16.98
N GLU A 120 -15.53 12.74 -16.38
CA GLU A 120 -15.52 12.41 -14.94
C GLU A 120 -14.13 11.97 -14.46
N VAL A 121 -13.46 11.03 -15.15
CA VAL A 121 -12.17 10.54 -14.69
C VAL A 121 -11.03 11.55 -14.90
N LEU A 122 -11.10 12.40 -15.93
CA LEU A 122 -10.10 13.47 -16.13
C LEU A 122 -10.26 14.57 -15.07
N ASP A 123 -11.49 14.94 -14.72
CA ASP A 123 -11.76 15.88 -13.63
C ASP A 123 -11.26 15.32 -12.30
N LEU A 124 -11.56 14.06 -12.00
CA LEU A 124 -11.17 13.37 -10.78
C LEU A 124 -9.64 13.39 -10.54
N VAL A 125 -8.86 13.19 -11.62
CA VAL A 125 -7.40 13.19 -11.53
C VAL A 125 -6.76 14.56 -11.81
N GLY A 126 -7.56 15.62 -11.99
CA GLY A 126 -7.09 16.98 -12.25
C GLY A 126 -6.32 17.12 -13.56
N LEU A 127 -6.79 16.47 -14.65
CA LEU A 127 -6.19 16.51 -15.98
C LEU A 127 -7.16 16.99 -17.07
N ALA A 128 -8.31 17.58 -16.73
CA ALA A 128 -9.30 18.07 -17.68
C ALA A 128 -8.71 19.07 -18.68
N ASP A 129 -7.94 20.06 -18.20
CA ASP A 129 -7.28 21.09 -19.01
C ASP A 129 -6.17 20.52 -19.91
N ARG A 130 -5.69 19.32 -19.61
CA ARG A 130 -4.61 18.64 -20.35
C ARG A 130 -5.15 17.54 -21.29
N ARG A 131 -6.45 17.41 -21.43
CA ARG A 131 -7.15 16.41 -22.24
C ARG A 131 -6.56 16.19 -23.63
N LYS A 132 -6.26 17.31 -24.34
CA LYS A 132 -5.70 17.30 -25.69
C LYS A 132 -4.17 17.29 -25.73
N GLY A 133 -3.51 17.27 -24.55
CA GLY A 133 -2.07 17.21 -24.44
C GLY A 133 -1.51 15.84 -24.83
N LEU A 134 -0.42 15.82 -25.59
CA LEU A 134 0.31 14.59 -25.91
C LEU A 134 0.96 14.03 -24.63
N VAL A 135 0.80 12.73 -24.39
CA VAL A 135 1.28 12.07 -23.15
C VAL A 135 2.79 12.16 -22.99
N ARG A 136 3.56 12.21 -24.08
CA ARG A 136 5.01 12.43 -24.04
C ARG A 136 5.44 13.76 -23.38
N THR A 137 4.53 14.75 -23.33
CA THR A 137 4.78 16.05 -22.69
C THR A 137 4.38 16.09 -21.22
N PHE A 138 3.83 14.99 -20.69
CA PHE A 138 3.38 14.90 -19.31
C PHE A 138 4.54 14.61 -18.36
N SER A 139 4.48 15.19 -17.15
CA SER A 139 5.37 14.79 -16.06
C SER A 139 5.08 13.33 -15.62
N GLY A 140 5.97 12.73 -14.84
CA GLY A 140 5.76 11.38 -14.28
C GLY A 140 4.45 11.30 -13.51
N GLY A 141 4.17 12.26 -12.64
CA GLY A 141 2.92 12.33 -11.88
C GLY A 141 1.68 12.51 -12.76
N MET A 142 1.75 13.32 -13.83
CA MET A 142 0.64 13.45 -14.78
C MET A 142 0.38 12.14 -15.51
N ARG A 143 1.42 11.43 -15.94
CA ARG A 143 1.25 10.11 -16.56
C ARG A 143 0.61 9.13 -15.59
N ARG A 144 1.08 9.09 -14.33
CA ARG A 144 0.52 8.19 -13.30
C ARG A 144 -0.95 8.47 -13.02
N ARG A 145 -1.33 9.74 -12.90
CA ARG A 145 -2.73 10.14 -12.75
C ARG A 145 -3.60 9.72 -13.94
N LEU A 146 -3.08 9.85 -15.17
CA LEU A 146 -3.79 9.40 -16.36
C LEU A 146 -3.94 7.86 -16.42
N GLU A 147 -2.97 7.09 -15.92
CA GLU A 147 -3.10 5.63 -15.79
C GLU A 147 -4.19 5.23 -14.81
N ILE A 148 -4.28 5.94 -13.67
CA ILE A 148 -5.37 5.74 -12.70
C ILE A 148 -6.71 6.06 -13.35
N ALA A 149 -6.85 7.21 -14.03
CA ALA A 149 -8.05 7.58 -14.77
C ALA A 149 -8.45 6.52 -15.80
N ARG A 150 -7.47 5.98 -16.53
CA ARG A 150 -7.69 4.90 -17.50
C ARG A 150 -8.23 3.64 -16.83
N GLY A 151 -7.65 3.25 -15.69
CA GLY A 151 -8.08 2.08 -14.91
C GLY A 151 -9.51 2.19 -14.38
N LEU A 152 -10.05 3.41 -14.23
CA LEU A 152 -11.38 3.69 -13.71
C LEU A 152 -12.46 3.82 -14.81
N LEU A 153 -12.05 3.94 -16.06
CA LEU A 153 -12.93 4.36 -17.15
C LEU A 153 -14.16 3.46 -17.35
N HIS A 154 -14.01 2.17 -17.14
CA HIS A 154 -15.06 1.16 -17.28
C HIS A 154 -15.79 0.83 -15.97
N ALA A 155 -15.60 1.66 -14.92
CA ALA A 155 -16.22 1.51 -13.59
C ALA A 155 -15.95 0.12 -12.95
N PRO A 156 -14.67 -0.24 -12.69
CA PRO A 156 -14.33 -1.53 -12.11
C PRO A 156 -14.84 -1.65 -10.67
N ALA A 157 -15.06 -2.88 -10.20
CA ALA A 157 -15.36 -3.17 -8.80
C ALA A 157 -14.08 -3.14 -7.92
N VAL A 158 -12.93 -3.52 -8.52
CA VAL A 158 -11.63 -3.55 -7.81
C VAL A 158 -10.57 -2.84 -8.67
N LEU A 159 -9.86 -1.88 -8.06
CA LEU A 159 -8.72 -1.21 -8.66
C LEU A 159 -7.42 -1.76 -8.04
N PHE A 160 -6.61 -2.41 -8.86
CA PHE A 160 -5.26 -2.85 -8.47
C PHE A 160 -4.24 -1.79 -8.85
N LEU A 161 -3.42 -1.38 -7.88
CA LEU A 161 -2.34 -0.42 -8.03
C LEU A 161 -1.02 -1.10 -7.65
N ASP A 162 -0.20 -1.42 -8.65
CA ASP A 162 1.12 -2.03 -8.39
C ASP A 162 2.17 -0.93 -8.24
N GLU A 163 2.62 -0.69 -7.00
CA GLU A 163 3.59 0.32 -6.60
C GLU A 163 3.31 1.70 -7.24
N PRO A 164 2.14 2.33 -6.94
CA PRO A 164 1.62 3.47 -7.72
C PRO A 164 2.49 4.72 -7.71
N THR A 165 3.42 4.86 -6.80
CA THR A 165 4.21 6.10 -6.66
C THR A 165 5.72 5.88 -6.78
N ILE A 166 6.13 4.68 -7.22
CA ILE A 166 7.56 4.39 -7.39
C ILE A 166 8.20 5.39 -8.37
N GLY A 167 9.40 5.88 -8.01
CA GLY A 167 10.16 6.82 -8.85
C GLY A 167 9.59 8.25 -8.90
N LEU A 168 8.57 8.57 -8.11
CA LEU A 168 8.02 9.93 -8.00
C LEU A 168 8.63 10.66 -6.80
N ASP A 169 8.74 11.98 -6.94
CA ASP A 169 9.14 12.87 -5.84
C ASP A 169 8.07 12.90 -4.73
N PRO A 170 8.44 13.30 -3.49
CA PRO A 170 7.51 13.27 -2.34
C PRO A 170 6.23 14.10 -2.54
N GLN A 171 6.30 15.27 -3.21
CA GLN A 171 5.13 16.11 -3.45
C GLN A 171 4.16 15.47 -4.43
N THR A 172 4.70 14.91 -5.52
CA THR A 172 3.91 14.18 -6.51
C THR A 172 3.27 12.94 -5.89
N ARG A 173 4.01 12.22 -5.00
CA ARG A 173 3.49 11.07 -4.26
C ARG A 173 2.30 11.46 -3.39
N ALA A 174 2.42 12.51 -2.58
CA ALA A 174 1.34 13.01 -1.74
C ALA A 174 0.09 13.36 -2.58
N ALA A 175 0.26 14.06 -3.70
CA ALA A 175 -0.84 14.40 -4.60
C ALA A 175 -1.53 13.17 -5.21
N ILE A 176 -0.80 12.10 -5.53
CA ILE A 176 -1.38 10.82 -5.99
C ILE A 176 -2.26 10.21 -4.90
N TRP A 177 -1.78 10.19 -3.65
CA TRP A 177 -2.55 9.65 -2.52
C TRP A 177 -3.81 10.46 -2.22
N GLU A 178 -3.76 11.80 -2.34
CA GLU A 178 -4.94 12.65 -2.24
C GLU A 178 -5.99 12.29 -3.31
N HIS A 179 -5.55 12.02 -4.55
CA HIS A 179 -6.45 11.61 -5.63
C HIS A 179 -7.05 10.21 -5.37
N ILE A 180 -6.26 9.25 -4.89
CA ILE A 180 -6.77 7.92 -4.52
C ILE A 180 -7.79 8.03 -3.38
N ALA A 181 -7.51 8.86 -2.36
CA ALA A 181 -8.43 9.10 -1.27
C ALA A 181 -9.73 9.81 -1.73
N ALA A 182 -9.64 10.76 -2.67
CA ALA A 182 -10.81 11.41 -3.27
C ALA A 182 -11.65 10.41 -4.07
N LEU A 183 -11.00 9.57 -4.89
CA LEU A 183 -11.64 8.50 -5.65
C LEU A 183 -12.49 7.60 -4.75
N ARG A 184 -11.93 7.15 -3.63
CA ARG A 184 -12.62 6.29 -2.68
C ARG A 184 -13.88 6.92 -2.07
N ARG A 185 -13.92 8.26 -1.94
CA ARG A 185 -15.11 8.97 -1.45
C ARG A 185 -16.22 9.12 -2.47
N THR A 186 -15.89 9.07 -3.76
CA THR A 186 -16.83 9.34 -4.86
C THR A 186 -17.28 8.09 -5.61
N GLU A 187 -16.47 7.05 -5.61
CA GLU A 187 -16.74 5.79 -6.33
C GLU A 187 -16.85 4.63 -5.32
N ASP A 188 -17.81 3.74 -5.56
CA ASP A 188 -18.00 2.50 -4.80
C ASP A 188 -16.96 1.45 -5.23
N ILE A 189 -15.69 1.68 -4.94
CA ILE A 189 -14.60 0.85 -5.43
C ILE A 189 -13.74 0.29 -4.29
N THR A 190 -13.31 -0.95 -4.45
CA THR A 190 -12.26 -1.56 -3.62
C THR A 190 -10.91 -1.24 -4.22
N VAL A 191 -9.94 -0.85 -3.40
CA VAL A 191 -8.58 -0.52 -3.87
C VAL A 191 -7.59 -1.50 -3.25
N PHE A 192 -6.84 -2.20 -4.10
CA PHE A 192 -5.77 -3.09 -3.69
C PHE A 192 -4.43 -2.48 -4.12
N VAL A 193 -3.61 -2.08 -3.16
CA VAL A 193 -2.33 -1.40 -3.41
C VAL A 193 -1.17 -2.28 -2.98
N THR A 194 -0.17 -2.46 -3.85
CA THR A 194 1.13 -2.96 -3.40
C THR A 194 2.08 -1.80 -3.15
N THR A 195 2.89 -1.92 -2.12
CA THR A 195 3.93 -0.94 -1.83
C THR A 195 5.07 -1.57 -1.00
N HIS A 196 6.23 -0.93 -1.05
CA HIS A 196 7.33 -1.15 -0.11
C HIS A 196 7.56 0.09 0.78
N TYR A 197 6.77 1.17 0.59
CA TYR A 197 6.81 2.37 1.41
C TYR A 197 5.83 2.27 2.58
N MET A 198 6.35 2.37 3.81
CA MET A 198 5.54 2.31 5.03
C MET A 198 4.53 3.45 5.11
N GLU A 199 4.93 4.64 4.68
CA GLU A 199 4.07 5.82 4.69
C GLU A 199 2.83 5.65 3.80
N GLU A 200 2.94 4.85 2.73
CA GLU A 200 1.82 4.56 1.84
C GLU A 200 0.83 3.58 2.49
N ALA A 201 1.38 2.59 3.19
CA ALA A 201 0.58 1.60 3.90
C ALA A 201 -0.27 2.23 5.04
N GLU A 202 0.18 3.35 5.61
CA GLU A 202 -0.58 4.10 6.63
C GLU A 202 -1.91 4.67 6.08
N HIS A 203 -2.07 4.82 4.78
CA HIS A 203 -3.32 5.28 4.16
C HIS A 203 -4.36 4.17 3.98
N CYS A 204 -3.98 2.92 4.21
CA CYS A 204 -4.85 1.77 3.99
C CYS A 204 -5.69 1.45 5.23
N ASP A 205 -6.91 0.93 5.03
CA ASP A 205 -7.77 0.47 6.15
C ASP A 205 -7.18 -0.76 6.84
N ARG A 206 -6.67 -1.68 6.02
CA ARG A 206 -5.95 -2.87 6.48
C ARG A 206 -4.76 -3.12 5.57
N ILE A 207 -3.74 -3.73 6.15
CA ILE A 207 -2.55 -4.13 5.42
C ILE A 207 -2.24 -5.61 5.69
N ALA A 208 -1.73 -6.30 4.68
CA ALA A 208 -1.03 -7.55 4.87
C ALA A 208 0.47 -7.32 4.61
N ILE A 209 1.29 -7.72 5.55
CA ILE A 209 2.75 -7.72 5.37
C ILE A 209 3.16 -9.06 4.78
N ILE A 210 3.79 -9.00 3.59
CA ILE A 210 4.33 -10.17 2.91
C ILE A 210 5.86 -10.15 2.94
N ASP A 211 6.47 -11.26 3.32
CA ASP A 211 7.89 -11.49 3.24
C ASP A 211 8.18 -12.90 2.73
N ASN A 212 9.16 -13.05 1.81
CA ASN A 212 9.56 -14.33 1.24
C ASN A 212 8.38 -15.19 0.74
N GLY A 213 7.39 -14.57 0.11
CA GLY A 213 6.21 -15.25 -0.46
C GLY A 213 5.15 -15.67 0.56
N ARG A 214 5.23 -15.25 1.83
CA ARG A 214 4.27 -15.57 2.89
C ARG A 214 3.71 -14.30 3.51
N ILE A 215 2.41 -14.29 3.80
CA ILE A 215 1.82 -13.26 4.64
C ILE A 215 2.24 -13.55 6.08
N VAL A 216 2.92 -12.59 6.73
CA VAL A 216 3.39 -12.71 8.12
C VAL A 216 2.40 -12.15 9.13
N VAL A 217 1.64 -11.12 8.73
CA VAL A 217 0.57 -10.55 9.56
C VAL A 217 -0.40 -9.75 8.69
N THR A 218 -1.66 -9.68 9.12
CA THR A 218 -2.70 -8.84 8.50
C THR A 218 -3.53 -8.18 9.60
N ASP A 219 -3.62 -6.86 9.56
CA ASP A 219 -4.52 -6.06 10.44
C ASP A 219 -4.57 -4.60 9.96
N THR A 220 -5.23 -3.72 10.72
CA THR A 220 -5.14 -2.27 10.52
C THR A 220 -3.73 -1.76 10.90
N PRO A 221 -3.20 -0.71 10.27
CA PRO A 221 -1.92 -0.11 10.64
C PRO A 221 -1.82 0.20 12.14
N GLU A 222 -2.87 0.77 12.72
CA GLU A 222 -2.93 1.11 14.14
C GLU A 222 -2.88 -0.13 15.04
N ALA A 223 -3.63 -1.19 14.70
CA ALA A 223 -3.63 -2.44 15.48
C ALA A 223 -2.26 -3.12 15.43
N LEU A 224 -1.58 -3.09 14.27
CA LEU A 224 -0.24 -3.64 14.13
C LEU A 224 0.78 -2.88 14.98
N LYS A 225 0.75 -1.55 14.94
CA LYS A 225 1.61 -0.71 15.76
C LYS A 225 1.38 -0.92 17.26
N ALA A 226 0.11 -1.00 17.68
CA ALA A 226 -0.26 -1.27 19.07
C ALA A 226 0.23 -2.63 19.59
N ARG A 227 0.37 -3.66 18.72
CA ARG A 227 0.91 -4.97 19.11
C ARG A 227 2.40 -4.98 19.38
N ILE A 228 3.16 -4.06 18.76
CA ILE A 228 4.63 -4.00 18.90
C ILE A 228 5.04 -3.38 20.22
N GLY A 229 4.27 -2.45 20.74
CA GLY A 229 4.57 -1.86 22.03
C GLY A 229 3.86 -0.54 22.29
N ALA A 230 4.15 0.00 23.46
CA ALA A 230 3.69 1.30 23.90
C ALA A 230 4.49 2.43 23.25
N ASP A 231 3.90 3.62 23.20
CA ASP A 231 4.59 4.82 22.74
C ASP A 231 5.83 5.07 23.62
N ARG A 232 6.96 5.38 23.00
CA ARG A 232 8.19 5.75 23.70
C ARG A 232 8.18 7.24 23.98
N ILE A 233 8.32 7.61 25.24
CA ILE A 233 8.51 8.99 25.67
C ILE A 233 9.95 9.18 26.09
N GLN A 234 10.58 10.23 25.58
CA GLN A 234 11.90 10.69 25.97
C GLN A 234 11.78 12.10 26.51
N ILE A 235 12.29 12.31 27.72
CA ILE A 235 12.29 13.63 28.34
C ILE A 235 13.71 14.01 28.76
N ARG A 236 13.97 15.31 28.75
CA ARG A 236 15.13 15.92 29.42
C ARG A 236 14.61 16.86 30.47
N THR A 237 15.14 16.72 31.68
CA THR A 237 14.71 17.50 32.83
C THR A 237 15.92 18.23 33.43
N ASP A 238 15.67 19.11 34.37
CA ASP A 238 16.70 19.77 35.18
C ASP A 238 17.30 18.82 36.23
N ASP A 239 16.61 17.72 36.59
CA ASP A 239 17.06 16.64 37.47
C ASP A 239 16.55 15.29 36.99
N ASP A 240 17.27 14.67 36.03
CA ASP A 240 16.88 13.40 35.43
C ASP A 240 16.80 12.22 36.42
N PRO A 241 17.72 12.10 37.41
CA PRO A 241 17.58 11.09 38.46
C PRO A 241 16.30 11.24 39.29
N ALA A 242 15.94 12.46 39.70
CA ALA A 242 14.70 12.73 40.43
C ALA A 242 13.48 12.45 39.56
N ALA A 243 13.52 12.77 38.26
CA ALA A 243 12.47 12.45 37.30
C ALA A 243 12.17 10.95 37.24
N ILE A 244 13.20 10.09 37.16
CA ILE A 244 13.05 8.63 37.13
C ILE A 244 12.35 8.11 38.39
N VAL A 245 12.73 8.62 39.57
CA VAL A 245 12.09 8.23 40.85
C VAL A 245 10.61 8.65 40.85
N GLN A 246 10.32 9.91 40.46
CA GLN A 246 8.95 10.41 40.43
C GLN A 246 8.06 9.69 39.38
N LEU A 247 8.59 9.33 38.21
CA LEU A 247 7.89 8.53 37.21
C LEU A 247 7.43 7.20 37.79
N ARG A 248 8.30 6.53 38.55
CA ARG A 248 7.95 5.27 39.22
C ARG A 248 6.92 5.46 40.32
N GLU A 249 7.16 6.42 41.24
CA GLU A 249 6.36 6.59 42.45
C GLU A 249 4.98 7.19 42.20
N ARG A 250 4.86 8.19 41.29
CA ARG A 250 3.63 8.94 41.05
C ARG A 250 2.83 8.44 39.87
N LEU A 251 3.53 7.97 38.82
CA LEU A 251 2.91 7.57 37.57
C LEU A 251 2.92 6.07 37.34
N GLY A 252 3.67 5.29 38.18
CA GLY A 252 3.80 3.85 38.03
C GLY A 252 4.54 3.41 36.78
N VAL A 253 5.43 4.28 36.25
CA VAL A 253 6.14 4.06 34.99
C VAL A 253 7.61 3.79 35.25
N GLU A 254 8.12 2.66 34.76
CA GLU A 254 9.55 2.36 34.79
C GLU A 254 10.28 3.15 33.69
N ALA A 255 11.28 3.93 34.09
CA ALA A 255 12.08 4.75 33.19
C ALA A 255 13.57 4.49 33.38
N ALA A 256 14.34 4.69 32.33
CA ALA A 256 15.80 4.55 32.35
C ALA A 256 16.46 5.63 31.51
N MET A 257 17.75 5.89 31.79
CA MET A 257 18.59 6.76 30.96
C MET A 257 18.97 6.04 29.67
N HIS A 258 18.65 6.66 28.52
CA HIS A 258 19.05 6.19 27.20
C HIS A 258 19.47 7.37 26.34
N GLU A 259 20.66 7.33 25.78
CA GLU A 259 21.22 8.42 24.94
C GLU A 259 21.15 9.82 25.58
N GLY A 260 21.33 9.90 26.92
CA GLY A 260 21.32 11.16 27.64
C GLY A 260 19.92 11.77 27.85
N MET A 261 18.87 10.98 27.72
CA MET A 261 17.48 11.35 28.03
C MET A 261 16.81 10.27 28.89
N VAL A 262 15.90 10.69 29.76
CA VAL A 262 15.04 9.76 30.49
C VAL A 262 14.03 9.18 29.52
N THR A 263 14.06 7.87 29.34
CA THR A 263 13.24 7.14 28.35
C THR A 263 12.33 6.13 29.05
N PHE A 264 11.08 6.10 28.65
CA PHE A 264 10.08 5.15 29.15
C PHE A 264 9.01 4.88 28.08
N ALA A 265 8.19 3.85 28.30
CA ALA A 265 7.14 3.46 27.37
C ALA A 265 5.77 3.46 28.06
N VAL A 266 4.76 4.04 27.41
CA VAL A 266 3.38 4.11 27.93
C VAL A 266 2.38 3.98 26.77
N PRO A 267 1.23 3.33 26.99
CA PRO A 267 0.13 3.36 26.01
C PRO A 267 -0.40 4.80 25.88
N GLY A 268 -0.63 5.26 24.64
CA GLY A 268 -1.20 6.59 24.38
C GLY A 268 -0.29 7.73 24.86
N GLY A 269 0.97 7.74 24.42
CA GLY A 269 1.98 8.70 24.87
C GLY A 269 1.58 10.16 24.75
N ALA A 270 0.86 10.54 23.66
CA ALA A 270 0.40 11.90 23.48
C ALA A 270 -0.62 12.34 24.55
N GLU A 271 -1.49 11.42 24.95
CA GLU A 271 -2.51 11.64 26.00
C GLU A 271 -1.88 11.59 27.41
N PHE A 272 -0.73 10.93 27.53
CA PHE A 272 0.03 10.85 28.78
C PHE A 272 0.82 12.14 29.09
N VAL A 273 1.23 12.90 28.06
CA VAL A 273 2.05 14.10 28.21
C VAL A 273 1.43 15.16 29.16
N PRO A 274 0.15 15.52 29.08
CA PRO A 274 -0.45 16.45 30.04
C PRO A 274 -0.36 15.96 31.48
N ARG A 275 -0.55 14.66 31.71
CA ARG A 275 -0.42 14.04 33.05
C ARG A 275 1.02 14.04 33.52
N LEU A 276 1.97 13.84 32.62
CA LEU A 276 3.41 13.93 32.92
C LEU A 276 3.77 15.32 33.49
N PHE A 277 3.31 16.39 32.84
CA PHE A 277 3.55 17.76 33.30
C PHE A 277 2.83 18.11 34.63
N ALA A 278 1.70 17.48 34.89
CA ALA A 278 0.94 17.73 36.13
C ALA A 278 1.58 17.05 37.35
N GLU A 279 2.19 15.90 37.18
CA GLU A 279 2.66 15.03 38.28
C GLU A 279 4.15 15.15 38.58
N LEU A 280 4.98 15.48 37.58
CA LEU A 280 6.41 15.69 37.81
C LEU A 280 6.68 17.06 38.42
N GLN A 281 7.49 17.07 39.45
CA GLN A 281 7.92 18.28 40.18
C GLN A 281 9.31 18.78 39.75
N VAL A 282 9.85 18.23 38.65
CA VAL A 282 11.08 18.67 38.02
C VAL A 282 10.78 19.48 36.78
N GLY A 283 11.64 20.44 36.44
CA GLY A 283 11.48 21.21 35.22
C GLY A 283 11.72 20.36 33.98
N ILE A 284 10.73 20.25 33.11
CA ILE A 284 10.81 19.49 31.85
C ILE A 284 11.23 20.44 30.74
N GLY A 285 12.43 20.25 30.20
CA GLY A 285 12.95 21.07 29.11
C GLY A 285 12.55 20.57 27.72
N THR A 286 12.45 19.26 27.54
CA THR A 286 12.11 18.65 26.25
C THR A 286 11.27 17.40 26.46
N VAL A 287 10.24 17.21 25.64
CA VAL A 287 9.46 15.98 25.56
C VAL A 287 9.39 15.55 24.11
N THR A 288 9.74 14.30 23.82
CA THR A 288 9.58 13.67 22.52
C THR A 288 8.72 12.41 22.69
N VAL A 289 7.65 12.30 21.93
CA VAL A 289 6.79 11.12 21.89
C VAL A 289 7.01 10.43 20.55
N THR A 290 7.51 9.20 20.60
CA THR A 290 7.73 8.38 19.41
C THR A 290 6.76 7.21 19.45
N ARG A 291 5.85 7.17 18.49
CA ARG A 291 4.93 6.04 18.30
C ARG A 291 5.64 4.94 17.52
N PRO A 292 5.32 3.65 17.80
CA PRO A 292 5.76 2.57 16.93
C PRO A 292 5.37 2.84 15.49
N SER A 293 6.29 2.61 14.57
CA SER A 293 6.10 2.75 13.14
C SER A 293 5.78 1.41 12.48
N LEU A 294 5.33 1.40 11.24
CA LEU A 294 5.21 0.17 10.45
C LEU A 294 6.57 -0.46 10.14
N ASP A 295 7.67 0.32 10.15
CA ASP A 295 9.03 -0.23 10.09
C ASP A 295 9.34 -1.09 11.31
N ASP A 296 8.95 -0.64 12.52
CA ASP A 296 9.10 -1.43 13.75
C ASP A 296 8.25 -2.71 13.70
N VAL A 297 7.03 -2.61 13.15
CA VAL A 297 6.18 -3.78 12.90
C VAL A 297 6.88 -4.76 11.97
N PHE A 298 7.35 -4.29 10.82
CA PHE A 298 8.02 -5.16 9.85
C PHE A 298 9.25 -5.85 10.47
N MET A 299 10.08 -5.08 11.20
CA MET A 299 11.26 -5.62 11.89
C MET A 299 10.87 -6.68 12.94
N ALA A 300 9.83 -6.45 13.72
CA ALA A 300 9.39 -7.38 14.76
C ALA A 300 8.91 -8.73 14.18
N TYR A 301 8.24 -8.71 13.02
CA TYR A 301 7.72 -9.92 12.38
C TYR A 301 8.72 -10.63 11.48
N THR A 302 9.72 -9.93 10.92
CA THR A 302 10.67 -10.47 9.93
C THR A 302 12.10 -10.58 10.44
N GLY A 303 12.44 -9.90 11.54
CA GLY A 303 13.79 -9.86 12.12
C GLY A 303 14.77 -8.95 11.37
N ARG A 304 14.32 -8.16 10.41
CA ARG A 304 15.15 -7.25 9.58
C ARG A 304 14.36 -6.03 9.14
N THR A 305 15.03 -4.95 8.77
CA THR A 305 14.37 -3.79 8.18
C THR A 305 13.98 -4.08 6.72
N ILE A 306 13.02 -3.31 6.18
CA ILE A 306 12.63 -3.47 4.77
C ILE A 306 13.80 -3.14 3.84
N ARG A 307 14.65 -2.18 4.21
CA ARG A 307 15.87 -1.79 3.47
C ARG A 307 16.90 -2.91 3.44
N ASP A 308 17.11 -3.62 4.56
CA ASP A 308 18.02 -4.78 4.60
C ASP A 308 17.48 -5.93 3.75
N ALA A 309 16.14 -6.11 3.74
CA ALA A 309 15.49 -7.12 2.93
C ALA A 309 15.65 -6.86 1.42
N GLU A 310 15.75 -5.61 0.99
CA GLU A 310 15.99 -5.21 -0.41
C GLU A 310 17.45 -5.39 -0.85
N GLN A 311 18.40 -5.28 0.06
CA GLN A 311 19.84 -5.43 -0.21
C GLN A 311 20.33 -6.89 -0.16
N GLY A 312 19.52 -7.82 0.34
CA GLY A 312 19.86 -9.24 0.41
C GLY A 312 19.93 -9.92 -0.96
N PRO A 313 20.48 -11.16 -1.04
CA PRO A 313 20.69 -11.90 -2.31
C PRO A 313 19.40 -12.22 -3.09
N GLY A 314 18.21 -11.89 -2.57
CA GLY A 314 16.92 -11.97 -3.26
C GLY A 314 16.41 -10.63 -3.81
N GLY A 315 17.05 -9.49 -3.50
CA GLY A 315 16.59 -8.13 -3.84
C GLY A 315 16.86 -7.68 -5.27
N ALA A 316 17.58 -8.47 -6.07
CA ALA A 316 17.71 -8.19 -7.50
C ALA A 316 16.40 -8.56 -8.21
N ALA A 317 15.63 -7.55 -8.61
CA ALA A 317 14.38 -7.69 -9.34
C ALA A 317 14.58 -8.63 -10.56
N MET A 318 14.13 -9.87 -10.44
CA MET A 318 13.97 -10.76 -11.59
C MET A 318 12.73 -10.32 -12.36
N HIS A 319 12.94 -9.52 -13.42
CA HIS A 319 11.89 -9.24 -14.40
C HIS A 319 11.45 -10.56 -15.07
N PRO A 320 10.17 -10.97 -14.96
CA PRO A 320 9.67 -12.23 -15.54
C PRO A 320 9.79 -12.28 -17.07
N PHE A 321 9.92 -11.16 -17.75
CA PHE A 321 10.05 -11.06 -19.21
C PHE A 321 11.45 -11.40 -19.77
N ARG A 322 12.50 -11.48 -18.96
CA ARG A 322 13.85 -11.85 -19.45
C ARG A 322 14.04 -13.34 -19.70
N LEU A 323 13.18 -14.20 -19.16
CA LEU A 323 13.31 -15.66 -19.33
C LEU A 323 12.75 -16.19 -20.65
N MET A 324 11.98 -15.41 -21.42
CA MET A 324 11.45 -15.88 -22.73
C MET A 324 12.32 -15.50 -23.94
N ALA A 325 13.38 -14.71 -23.80
CA ALA A 325 14.23 -14.27 -24.91
C ALA A 325 15.47 -15.15 -25.15
N GLY A 326 15.65 -16.25 -24.43
CA GLY A 326 16.88 -17.08 -24.45
C GLY A 326 16.73 -18.49 -24.96
N ARG A 327 15.74 -18.80 -25.81
CA ARG A 327 15.73 -20.08 -26.58
C ARG A 327 15.41 -19.78 -28.05
N ARG A 328 16.44 -19.64 -28.83
CA ARG A 328 16.53 -20.03 -30.23
C ARG A 328 17.73 -20.94 -30.39
#